data_65f24eed7105c74e9790be597007a413
#
_entry.id   65f24eed7105c74e9790be597007a413
#
_cell.length_a   1.000
_cell.length_b   1.000
_cell.length_c   1.000
_cell.angle_alpha   90.00
_cell.angle_beta   90.00
_cell.angle_gamma   90.00
#
_symmetry.space_group_name_H-M   'P 1'
#
loop_
_entity.id
_entity.type
_entity.pdbx_description
1 polymer ?
#
loop_
_entity_poly.entity_id
_entity_poly.type
_entity_poly.pdbx_seq_one_letter_code
_entity_poly.pdbx_strand_id
1 'polypeptide(L)'
;MLASLTELRNYRVRGTDADLGRIDDLGFRQNDWVVRYVVVGMEDLARESLLLSTYLGRLDRDSSTLTADVPLDQVTNTDPLDRSMPLEERDEQRLHDQYGWPVYWWQEEHDIGPIGGLWSEEPKALEDADEAEFESPRVLFVGDLIEAYAVEGEGGEIGRLLDVIVDDETWSMPYLVVGSPPGTDRSLIATDYAQAIDLGTRSIYVSLPADAVANSPILSSAAPITPELEQSLREYYDRYTR
;
A
#
# COMPACT_ATOMS: atom_id res chain seq x y z
N MET A 1 -7.86 -11.50 4.99
CA MET A 1 -8.59 -12.00 3.79
C MET A 1 -8.21 -11.15 2.58
N LEU A 2 -7.98 -11.79 1.39
CA LEU A 2 -7.47 -11.08 0.21
C LEU A 2 -8.57 -10.35 -0.56
N ALA A 3 -8.33 -9.07 -0.91
CA ALA A 3 -9.21 -8.23 -1.73
C ALA A 3 -8.36 -7.36 -2.67
N SER A 4 -8.84 -7.07 -3.89
CA SER A 4 -8.17 -6.13 -4.78
C SER A 4 -8.50 -4.67 -4.43
N LEU A 5 -7.63 -3.71 -4.79
CA LEU A 5 -7.97 -2.29 -4.62
C LEU A 5 -9.24 -1.94 -5.40
N THR A 6 -9.41 -2.50 -6.61
CA THR A 6 -10.64 -2.31 -7.39
C THR A 6 -11.89 -2.76 -6.63
N GLU A 7 -11.81 -3.87 -5.88
CA GLU A 7 -12.90 -4.33 -5.01
C GLU A 7 -13.08 -3.39 -3.81
N LEU A 8 -11.98 -3.00 -3.15
CA LEU A 8 -11.99 -2.15 -1.95
C LEU A 8 -12.62 -0.77 -2.21
N ARG A 9 -12.47 -0.21 -3.40
CA ARG A 9 -13.09 1.07 -3.79
C ARG A 9 -14.63 1.08 -3.71
N ASN A 10 -15.26 -0.09 -3.62
CA ASN A 10 -16.70 -0.19 -3.40
C ASN A 10 -17.10 -0.14 -1.93
N TYR A 11 -16.15 -0.19 -1.00
CA TYR A 11 -16.42 -0.22 0.43
C TYR A 11 -16.65 1.18 1.00
N ARG A 12 -17.66 1.30 1.85
CA ARG A 12 -17.87 2.48 2.68
C ARG A 12 -17.00 2.44 3.92
N VAL A 13 -16.50 3.58 4.33
CA VAL A 13 -15.75 3.73 5.57
C VAL A 13 -16.64 4.34 6.63
N ARG A 14 -16.85 3.62 7.72
CA ARG A 14 -17.70 4.03 8.82
C ARG A 14 -16.86 4.37 10.05
N GLY A 15 -16.87 5.63 10.43
CA GLY A 15 -16.28 6.11 11.68
C GLY A 15 -17.10 5.75 12.92
N THR A 16 -16.65 6.25 14.06
CA THR A 16 -17.31 5.98 15.36
C THR A 16 -18.70 6.63 15.48
N ASP A 17 -18.93 7.74 14.82
CA ASP A 17 -20.15 8.56 14.93
C ASP A 17 -20.86 8.80 13.58
N ALA A 18 -20.21 8.61 12.45
CA ALA A 18 -20.76 8.90 11.13
C ALA A 18 -20.16 8.02 10.02
N ASP A 19 -20.77 8.07 8.84
CA ASP A 19 -20.17 7.61 7.57
C ASP A 19 -19.11 8.62 7.14
N LEU A 20 -17.89 8.16 6.88
CA LEU A 20 -16.77 9.00 6.49
C LEU A 20 -16.63 9.13 4.97
N GLY A 21 -17.21 8.21 4.20
CA GLY A 21 -17.12 8.18 2.75
C GLY A 21 -16.79 6.79 2.20
N ARG A 22 -16.03 6.74 1.11
CA ARG A 22 -15.61 5.49 0.46
C ARG A 22 -14.11 5.38 0.38
N ILE A 23 -13.62 4.14 0.35
CA ILE A 23 -12.21 3.90 0.00
C ILE A 23 -12.00 4.38 -1.43
N ASP A 24 -11.04 5.28 -1.62
CA ASP A 24 -10.62 5.78 -2.92
C ASP A 24 -9.29 5.18 -3.35
N ASP A 25 -8.32 5.13 -2.43
CA ASP A 25 -6.98 4.64 -2.71
C ASP A 25 -6.28 4.11 -1.46
N LEU A 26 -5.06 3.61 -1.62
CA LEU A 26 -4.19 3.12 -0.56
C LEU A 26 -2.83 3.79 -0.66
N GLY A 27 -2.34 4.29 0.47
CA GLY A 27 -0.98 4.79 0.63
C GLY A 27 -0.09 3.73 1.29
N PHE A 28 1.11 3.50 0.74
CA PHE A 28 2.05 2.52 1.25
C PHE A 28 3.48 3.05 1.18
N ARG A 29 4.37 2.54 2.02
CA ARG A 29 5.79 2.85 1.91
C ARG A 29 6.42 2.11 0.75
N GLN A 30 7.22 2.82 -0.01
CA GLN A 30 7.90 2.34 -1.21
C GLN A 30 8.66 1.01 -1.02
N ASN A 31 9.12 0.71 0.20
CA ASN A 31 10.06 -0.39 0.45
C ASN A 31 9.42 -1.65 1.07
N ASP A 32 8.18 -1.60 1.57
CA ASP A 32 7.64 -2.70 2.39
C ASP A 32 6.31 -3.28 1.91
N TRP A 33 5.64 -2.67 0.94
CA TRP A 33 4.34 -3.12 0.43
C TRP A 33 3.28 -3.29 1.53
N VAL A 34 3.38 -2.47 2.59
CA VAL A 34 2.40 -2.43 3.67
C VAL A 34 1.60 -1.14 3.56
N VAL A 35 0.27 -1.29 3.56
CA VAL A 35 -0.65 -0.16 3.55
C VAL A 35 -0.50 0.61 4.86
N ARG A 36 -0.09 1.86 4.78
CA ARG A 36 0.01 2.77 5.92
C ARG A 36 -1.24 3.61 6.05
N TYR A 37 -1.79 4.02 4.92
CA TYR A 37 -2.95 4.89 4.86
C TYR A 37 -4.01 4.33 3.92
N VAL A 38 -5.28 4.53 4.31
CA VAL A 38 -6.42 4.40 3.41
C VAL A 38 -6.89 5.80 3.07
N VAL A 39 -6.97 6.10 1.78
CA VAL A 39 -7.55 7.33 1.26
C VAL A 39 -9.05 7.19 1.25
N VAL A 40 -9.73 8.10 1.90
CA VAL A 40 -11.19 8.14 1.94
C VAL A 40 -11.70 9.32 1.14
N GLY A 41 -12.43 9.05 0.08
CA GLY A 41 -13.14 10.03 -0.70
C GLY A 41 -14.43 10.45 0.03
N MET A 42 -14.50 11.70 0.44
CA MET A 42 -15.64 12.30 1.15
C MET A 42 -16.52 13.05 0.14
N GLU A 43 -17.46 12.35 -0.49
CA GLU A 43 -18.27 12.88 -1.59
C GLU A 43 -18.99 14.20 -1.21
N ASP A 44 -19.57 14.26 -0.01
CA ASP A 44 -20.32 15.43 0.47
C ASP A 44 -19.45 16.68 0.67
N LEU A 45 -18.16 16.52 0.88
CA LEU A 45 -17.19 17.58 1.12
C LEU A 45 -16.28 17.85 -0.08
N ALA A 46 -16.41 17.07 -1.16
CA ALA A 46 -15.56 17.13 -2.35
C ALA A 46 -14.05 17.14 -2.00
N ARG A 47 -13.65 16.31 -1.04
CA ARG A 47 -12.27 16.19 -0.55
C ARG A 47 -11.90 14.74 -0.26
N GLU A 48 -10.61 14.50 -0.18
CA GLU A 48 -10.02 13.27 0.30
C GLU A 48 -9.38 13.48 1.66
N SER A 49 -9.33 12.42 2.45
CA SER A 49 -8.63 12.37 3.73
C SER A 49 -7.90 11.06 3.90
N LEU A 50 -6.82 11.06 4.67
CA LEU A 50 -6.05 9.87 5.00
C LEU A 50 -6.50 9.31 6.35
N LEU A 51 -6.62 8.00 6.41
CA LEU A 51 -6.78 7.26 7.65
C LEU A 51 -5.62 6.29 7.83
N LEU A 52 -4.98 6.33 8.98
CA LEU A 52 -3.91 5.39 9.31
C LEU A 52 -4.47 3.97 9.44
N SER A 53 -3.81 2.99 8.81
CA SER A 53 -4.31 1.60 8.77
C SER A 53 -4.48 0.97 10.15
N THR A 54 -3.72 1.41 11.14
CA THR A 54 -3.83 0.92 12.53
C THR A 54 -5.14 1.30 13.24
N TYR A 55 -5.89 2.28 12.74
CA TYR A 55 -7.21 2.67 13.24
C TYR A 55 -8.36 2.01 12.47
N LEU A 56 -8.04 1.12 11.53
CA LEU A 56 -9.03 0.43 10.73
C LEU A 56 -9.36 -0.95 11.34
N GLY A 57 -10.63 -1.28 11.29
CA GLY A 57 -11.13 -2.61 11.61
C GLY A 57 -11.02 -3.56 10.41
N ARG A 58 -11.72 -4.68 10.50
CA ARG A 58 -11.81 -5.64 9.38
C ARG A 58 -12.85 -5.19 8.36
N LEU A 59 -12.65 -5.64 7.13
CA LEU A 59 -13.64 -5.51 6.08
C LEU A 59 -14.86 -6.40 6.38
N ASP A 60 -16.04 -5.82 6.35
CA ASP A 60 -17.30 -6.57 6.32
C ASP A 60 -17.77 -6.68 4.86
N ARG A 61 -17.63 -7.87 4.28
CA ARG A 61 -17.99 -8.13 2.89
C ARG A 61 -19.49 -8.15 2.66
N ASP A 62 -20.27 -8.57 3.65
CA ASP A 62 -21.73 -8.66 3.51
C ASP A 62 -22.36 -7.26 3.40
N SER A 63 -21.83 -6.30 4.14
CA SER A 63 -22.26 -4.91 4.10
C SER A 63 -21.39 -4.02 3.21
N SER A 64 -20.27 -4.51 2.67
CA SER A 64 -19.25 -3.74 1.95
C SER A 64 -18.81 -2.51 2.77
N THR A 65 -18.45 -2.75 4.04
CA THR A 65 -18.10 -1.70 4.99
C THR A 65 -16.75 -1.97 5.63
N LEU A 66 -15.96 -0.92 5.78
CA LEU A 66 -14.76 -0.85 6.60
C LEU A 66 -15.05 0.03 7.80
N THR A 67 -14.82 -0.46 9.02
CA THR A 67 -14.93 0.36 10.22
C THR A 67 -13.62 1.09 10.51
N ALA A 68 -13.71 2.32 11.03
CA ALA A 68 -12.57 3.11 11.45
C ALA A 68 -12.81 3.67 12.86
N ASP A 69 -11.81 3.57 13.72
CA ASP A 69 -11.87 4.08 15.11
C ASP A 69 -11.50 5.58 15.13
N VAL A 70 -12.18 6.36 14.32
CA VAL A 70 -12.03 7.82 14.22
C VAL A 70 -13.40 8.48 14.08
N PRO A 71 -13.66 9.64 14.73
CA PRO A 71 -14.88 10.41 14.53
C PRO A 71 -14.78 11.30 13.28
N LEU A 72 -15.92 11.72 12.73
CA LEU A 72 -15.99 12.54 11.53
C LEU A 72 -15.26 13.89 11.68
N ASP A 73 -15.38 14.53 12.84
CA ASP A 73 -14.77 15.82 13.09
C ASP A 73 -13.25 15.78 13.05
N GLN A 74 -12.63 14.69 13.51
CA GLN A 74 -11.18 14.49 13.41
C GLN A 74 -10.72 14.44 11.95
N VAL A 75 -11.51 13.80 11.07
CA VAL A 75 -11.20 13.67 9.64
C VAL A 75 -11.45 14.98 8.89
N THR A 76 -12.49 15.73 9.26
CA THR A 76 -12.88 16.98 8.58
C THR A 76 -12.06 18.19 9.01
N ASN A 77 -11.45 18.17 10.18
CA ASN A 77 -10.63 19.28 10.71
C ASN A 77 -9.17 19.25 10.23
N THR A 78 -8.77 18.25 9.43
CA THR A 78 -7.44 18.19 8.84
C THR A 78 -7.37 18.94 7.52
N ASP A 79 -6.17 19.35 7.11
CA ASP A 79 -5.97 19.94 5.80
C ASP A 79 -6.30 18.93 4.68
N PRO A 80 -6.84 19.40 3.54
CA PRO A 80 -7.04 18.53 2.39
C PRO A 80 -5.73 17.87 1.95
N LEU A 81 -5.79 16.59 1.59
CA LEU A 81 -4.66 15.87 1.08
C LEU A 81 -4.23 16.39 -0.30
N ASP A 82 -2.95 16.76 -0.43
CA ASP A 82 -2.33 17.02 -1.73
C ASP A 82 -1.59 15.73 -2.18
N ARG A 83 -2.14 15.05 -3.19
CA ARG A 83 -1.59 13.83 -3.78
C ARG A 83 -0.80 14.08 -5.06
N SER A 84 -0.52 15.33 -5.39
CA SER A 84 0.21 15.67 -6.60
C SER A 84 1.64 15.09 -6.64
N MET A 85 2.16 14.73 -5.47
CA MET A 85 3.48 14.09 -5.29
C MET A 85 3.41 13.01 -4.19
N PRO A 86 4.33 12.03 -4.19
CA PRO A 86 4.51 11.12 -3.07
C PRO A 86 4.74 11.89 -1.77
N LEU A 87 4.19 11.38 -0.65
CA LEU A 87 4.42 12.01 0.64
C LEU A 87 5.84 11.73 1.13
N GLU A 88 6.54 12.79 1.48
CA GLU A 88 7.83 12.71 2.16
C GLU A 88 7.60 12.58 3.68
N GLU A 89 8.61 12.14 4.41
CA GLU A 89 8.56 11.99 5.87
C GLU A 89 8.07 13.27 6.58
N ARG A 90 8.48 14.44 6.09
CA ARG A 90 8.02 15.74 6.60
C ARG A 90 6.51 15.95 6.45
N ASP A 91 5.92 15.45 5.37
CA ASP A 91 4.49 15.57 5.10
C ASP A 91 3.71 14.57 5.95
N GLU A 92 4.26 13.36 6.14
CA GLU A 92 3.74 12.39 7.10
C GLU A 92 3.77 12.93 8.53
N GLN A 93 4.87 13.58 8.95
CA GLN A 93 4.97 14.19 10.28
C GLN A 93 3.85 15.21 10.52
N ARG A 94 3.60 16.12 9.55
CA ARG A 94 2.51 17.09 9.66
C ARG A 94 1.15 16.42 9.80
N LEU A 95 0.92 15.37 9.01
CA LEU A 95 -0.31 14.60 9.06
C LEU A 95 -0.49 13.97 10.46
N HIS A 96 0.54 13.33 10.97
CA HIS A 96 0.50 12.72 12.30
C HIS A 96 0.27 13.76 13.40
N ASP A 97 0.89 14.95 13.31
CA ASP A 97 0.67 16.04 14.25
C ASP A 97 -0.79 16.55 14.22
N GLN A 98 -1.39 16.67 13.03
CA GLN A 98 -2.79 17.12 12.87
C GLN A 98 -3.79 16.14 13.47
N TYR A 99 -3.55 14.84 13.28
CA TYR A 99 -4.41 13.79 13.81
C TYR A 99 -4.09 13.40 15.26
N GLY A 100 -2.94 13.83 15.78
CA GLY A 100 -2.41 13.36 17.06
C GLY A 100 -2.03 11.88 17.04
N TRP A 101 -1.62 11.37 15.87
CA TRP A 101 -1.19 9.99 15.72
C TRP A 101 0.25 9.77 16.15
N PRO A 102 0.59 8.58 16.70
CA PRO A 102 1.98 8.25 16.99
C PRO A 102 2.79 8.13 15.70
N VAL A 103 4.04 8.55 15.77
CA VAL A 103 5.00 8.43 14.66
C VAL A 103 5.52 7.00 14.63
N TYR A 104 5.15 6.19 13.63
CA TYR A 104 5.44 4.76 13.61
C TYR A 104 6.87 4.44 13.14
N TRP A 105 7.48 5.26 12.29
CA TRP A 105 8.84 5.01 11.77
C TRP A 105 9.93 5.17 12.82
N TRP A 106 9.69 5.84 13.91
CA TRP A 106 10.60 5.89 15.05
C TRP A 106 10.78 4.53 15.73
N GLN A 107 9.79 3.65 15.64
CA GLN A 107 9.82 2.31 16.22
C GLN A 107 10.61 1.33 15.34
N GLU A 108 10.60 1.52 14.02
CA GLU A 108 11.30 0.67 13.07
C GLU A 108 12.82 0.90 13.06
N GLU A 109 13.27 2.15 13.28
CA GLU A 109 14.71 2.47 13.30
C GLU A 109 15.43 2.06 14.60
N HIS A 110 14.72 1.86 15.70
CA HIS A 110 15.35 1.70 17.01
C HIS A 110 15.16 0.34 17.66
N ASP A 111 14.54 -0.67 16.99
CA ASP A 111 14.30 -2.04 17.52
C ASP A 111 13.99 -2.07 19.03
N ILE A 112 13.20 -1.09 19.49
CA ILE A 112 12.79 -0.98 20.88
C ILE A 112 11.55 -1.85 21.03
N GLY A 113 11.76 -3.10 21.49
CA GLY A 113 10.68 -3.99 21.88
C GLY A 113 9.66 -3.29 22.80
N PRO A 114 8.49 -3.91 23.04
CA PRO A 114 7.37 -3.26 23.70
C PRO A 114 7.69 -2.88 25.15
N ILE A 115 8.30 -1.73 25.34
CA ILE A 115 8.52 -1.15 26.68
C ILE A 115 7.52 -0.01 26.84
N GLY A 116 6.44 -0.32 27.55
CA GLY A 116 5.55 0.69 28.07
C GLY A 116 6.28 1.63 29.03
N GLY A 117 6.28 2.90 28.68
CA GLY A 117 6.52 4.00 29.63
C GLY A 117 7.97 4.41 29.82
N LEU A 118 8.33 5.51 29.17
CA LEU A 118 9.06 6.65 29.75
C LEU A 118 9.42 7.61 28.60
N TRP A 119 8.55 8.55 28.34
CA TRP A 119 8.84 9.70 27.49
C TRP A 119 9.63 10.70 28.33
N SER A 120 10.92 10.73 28.22
CA SER A 120 11.73 11.86 28.66
C SER A 120 13.06 11.88 27.89
N GLU A 121 13.19 12.89 27.10
CA GLU A 121 14.32 13.55 26.47
C GLU A 121 14.19 13.61 24.94
N GLU A 122 14.11 14.85 24.46
CA GLU A 122 14.24 15.17 23.03
C GLU A 122 15.57 14.61 22.53
N PRO A 123 15.58 13.91 21.36
CA PRO A 123 16.84 13.47 20.79
C PRO A 123 17.65 14.69 20.39
N LYS A 124 18.84 14.84 20.99
CA LYS A 124 19.85 15.77 20.51
C LYS A 124 20.11 15.46 19.04
N ALA A 125 19.94 16.48 18.19
CA ALA A 125 20.38 16.46 16.81
C ALA A 125 21.81 15.93 16.73
N LEU A 126 22.01 14.81 16.05
CA LEU A 126 23.32 14.37 15.60
C LEU A 126 23.68 15.30 14.43
N GLU A 127 24.38 16.37 14.75
CA GLU A 127 25.15 17.14 13.76
C GLU A 127 26.30 16.25 13.30
N ASP A 128 26.48 16.20 11.96
CA ASP A 128 27.58 15.56 11.24
C ASP A 128 27.55 14.01 11.10
N ALA A 129 26.59 13.49 10.34
CA ALA A 129 26.83 12.32 9.51
C ALA A 129 26.82 12.77 8.06
N ASP A 130 27.89 12.48 7.31
CA ASP A 130 27.99 12.74 5.88
C ASP A 130 26.70 12.32 5.19
N GLU A 131 26.08 13.25 4.44
CA GLU A 131 24.92 13.05 3.59
C GLU A 131 25.23 12.02 2.48
N ALA A 132 25.27 10.76 2.83
CA ALA A 132 24.88 9.75 1.89
C ALA A 132 23.37 9.93 1.73
N GLU A 133 22.94 10.38 0.54
CA GLU A 133 21.56 10.54 0.11
C GLU A 133 20.80 9.20 0.27
N PHE A 134 20.48 8.82 1.50
CA PHE A 134 19.42 7.87 1.78
C PHE A 134 18.13 8.65 1.53
N GLU A 135 17.59 8.53 0.30
CA GLU A 135 16.23 8.98 0.06
C GLU A 135 15.33 8.28 1.09
N SER A 136 14.82 9.06 2.04
CA SER A 136 13.85 8.55 3.02
C SER A 136 12.70 7.88 2.27
N PRO A 137 12.26 6.69 2.69
CA PRO A 137 11.19 5.98 1.99
C PRO A 137 9.95 6.87 1.92
N ARG A 138 9.41 7.04 0.72
CA ARG A 138 8.23 7.86 0.45
C ARG A 138 6.97 7.03 0.55
N VAL A 139 5.86 7.67 0.91
CA VAL A 139 4.55 7.06 0.75
C VAL A 139 4.06 7.29 -0.67
N LEU A 140 3.80 6.18 -1.35
CA LEU A 140 3.24 6.13 -2.69
C LEU A 140 1.76 5.77 -2.62
N PHE A 141 0.99 6.22 -3.59
CA PHE A 141 -0.41 5.85 -3.73
C PHE A 141 -0.59 4.82 -4.84
N VAL A 142 -1.29 3.74 -4.54
CA VAL A 142 -1.45 2.60 -5.46
C VAL A 142 -2.14 3.04 -6.75
N GLY A 143 -3.13 3.93 -6.66
CA GLY A 143 -3.85 4.46 -7.82
C GLY A 143 -2.96 5.17 -8.83
N ASP A 144 -1.89 5.82 -8.36
CA ASP A 144 -0.93 6.50 -9.25
C ASP A 144 -0.01 5.50 -9.98
N LEU A 145 0.13 4.29 -9.44
CA LEU A 145 0.94 3.24 -10.03
C LEU A 145 0.15 2.40 -11.06
N ILE A 146 -1.15 2.22 -10.83
CA ILE A 146 -2.01 1.40 -11.70
C ILE A 146 -2.02 1.99 -13.10
N GLU A 147 -1.81 1.13 -14.11
CA GLU A 147 -1.69 1.44 -15.54
C GLU A 147 -0.54 2.38 -15.92
N ALA A 148 -0.02 3.18 -14.99
CA ALA A 148 1.06 4.12 -15.23
C ALA A 148 2.46 3.48 -15.17
N TYR A 149 2.62 2.43 -14.34
CA TYR A 149 3.91 1.79 -14.11
C TYR A 149 4.05 0.49 -14.89
N ALA A 150 5.18 0.37 -15.59
CA ALA A 150 5.61 -0.89 -16.17
C ALA A 150 6.13 -1.82 -15.06
N VAL A 151 5.91 -3.11 -15.22
CA VAL A 151 6.55 -4.14 -14.40
C VAL A 151 7.61 -4.81 -15.23
N GLU A 152 8.85 -4.74 -14.76
CA GLU A 152 10.04 -5.22 -15.47
C GLU A 152 10.69 -6.35 -14.69
N GLY A 153 11.02 -7.42 -15.41
CA GLY A 153 11.74 -8.57 -14.89
C GLY A 153 13.05 -8.79 -15.61
N GLU A 154 13.74 -9.87 -15.25
CA GLU A 154 14.93 -10.28 -15.99
C GLU A 154 14.56 -10.60 -17.45
N GLY A 155 15.23 -9.92 -18.37
CA GLY A 155 14.99 -10.09 -19.81
C GLY A 155 14.00 -9.13 -20.45
N GLY A 156 13.34 -8.26 -19.69
CA GLY A 156 12.51 -7.17 -20.24
C GLY A 156 11.19 -6.91 -19.52
N GLU A 157 10.35 -6.12 -20.17
CA GLU A 157 9.03 -5.73 -19.66
C GLU A 157 8.10 -6.95 -19.62
N ILE A 158 7.45 -7.14 -18.47
CA ILE A 158 6.43 -8.16 -18.22
C ILE A 158 5.05 -7.63 -18.64
N GLY A 159 4.78 -6.37 -18.30
CA GLY A 159 3.49 -5.73 -18.54
C GLY A 159 3.30 -4.51 -17.66
N ARG A 160 2.05 -4.20 -17.33
CA ARG A 160 1.70 -3.07 -16.48
C ARG A 160 1.06 -3.51 -15.18
N LEU A 161 1.25 -2.72 -14.13
CA LEU A 161 0.48 -2.91 -12.89
C LEU A 161 -0.99 -2.59 -13.17
N LEU A 162 -1.86 -3.57 -12.96
CA LEU A 162 -3.31 -3.43 -13.19
C LEU A 162 -4.09 -3.30 -11.88
N ASP A 163 -3.58 -3.90 -10.80
CA ASP A 163 -4.20 -3.86 -9.47
C ASP A 163 -3.20 -4.36 -8.43
N VAL A 164 -3.54 -4.25 -7.15
CA VAL A 164 -2.84 -4.91 -6.05
C VAL A 164 -3.83 -5.73 -5.24
N ILE A 165 -3.31 -6.77 -4.60
CA ILE A 165 -4.11 -7.57 -3.66
C ILE A 165 -3.68 -7.21 -2.25
N VAL A 166 -4.66 -6.92 -1.41
CA VAL A 166 -4.49 -6.51 -0.01
C VAL A 166 -5.01 -7.61 0.91
N ASP A 167 -4.29 -7.91 1.96
CA ASP A 167 -4.78 -8.69 3.09
C ASP A 167 -5.32 -7.75 4.16
N ASP A 168 -6.62 -7.83 4.44
CA ASP A 168 -7.32 -6.97 5.41
C ASP A 168 -7.03 -7.29 6.89
N GLU A 169 -6.32 -8.37 7.17
CA GLU A 169 -5.90 -8.70 8.53
C GLU A 169 -4.57 -8.02 8.89
N THR A 170 -3.67 -7.94 7.93
CA THR A 170 -2.31 -7.41 8.12
C THR A 170 -2.08 -6.07 7.45
N TRP A 171 -3.01 -5.63 6.59
CA TRP A 171 -2.87 -4.47 5.69
C TRP A 171 -1.60 -4.55 4.82
N SER A 172 -1.08 -5.75 4.57
CA SER A 172 -0.02 -5.97 3.59
C SER A 172 -0.59 -6.12 2.17
N MET A 173 0.25 -5.90 1.18
CA MET A 173 -0.07 -6.12 -0.24
C MET A 173 0.76 -7.30 -0.74
N PRO A 174 0.31 -8.56 -0.53
CA PRO A 174 1.10 -9.74 -0.88
C PRO A 174 1.28 -9.96 -2.38
N TYR A 175 0.42 -9.38 -3.24
CA TYR A 175 0.50 -9.62 -4.67
C TYR A 175 0.25 -8.37 -5.50
N LEU A 176 1.03 -8.26 -6.59
CA LEU A 176 0.79 -7.37 -7.72
C LEU A 176 -0.02 -8.13 -8.77
N VAL A 177 -1.02 -7.48 -9.35
CA VAL A 177 -1.76 -7.97 -10.52
C VAL A 177 -1.16 -7.30 -11.75
N VAL A 178 -0.54 -8.08 -12.61
CA VAL A 178 0.19 -7.59 -13.78
C VAL A 178 -0.43 -8.15 -15.07
N GLY A 179 -0.47 -7.34 -16.10
CA GLY A 179 -0.98 -7.78 -17.40
C GLY A 179 -0.49 -6.91 -18.55
N SER A 180 -0.67 -7.44 -19.78
CA SER A 180 -0.36 -6.70 -21.01
C SER A 180 -1.65 -6.17 -21.62
N PRO A 181 -1.81 -4.84 -21.83
CA PRO A 181 -2.93 -4.31 -22.58
C PRO A 181 -2.82 -4.69 -24.07
N PRO A 182 -3.92 -5.03 -24.76
CA PRO A 182 -5.30 -5.14 -24.32
C PRO A 182 -5.70 -6.57 -23.90
N GLY A 183 -4.82 -7.30 -23.19
CA GLY A 183 -5.05 -8.69 -22.82
C GLY A 183 -6.00 -8.86 -21.65
N THR A 184 -6.67 -10.02 -21.62
CA THR A 184 -7.48 -10.48 -20.49
C THR A 184 -6.65 -11.28 -19.48
N ASP A 185 -5.43 -11.63 -19.87
CA ASP A 185 -4.55 -12.48 -19.07
C ASP A 185 -3.87 -11.62 -17.99
N ARG A 186 -4.08 -12.02 -16.75
CA ARG A 186 -3.52 -11.38 -15.56
C ARG A 186 -2.65 -12.37 -14.80
N SER A 187 -1.45 -11.97 -14.50
CA SER A 187 -0.52 -12.74 -13.65
C SER A 187 -0.47 -12.13 -12.26
N LEU A 188 -0.34 -12.99 -11.26
CA LEU A 188 -0.04 -12.56 -9.90
C LEU A 188 1.46 -12.72 -9.65
N ILE A 189 2.08 -11.65 -9.16
CA ILE A 189 3.47 -11.64 -8.71
C ILE A 189 3.47 -11.33 -7.22
N ALA A 190 4.05 -12.22 -6.40
CA ALA A 190 4.22 -11.92 -4.98
C ALA A 190 5.16 -10.73 -4.80
N THR A 191 4.83 -9.83 -3.88
CA THR A 191 5.65 -8.64 -3.59
C THR A 191 7.01 -8.96 -3.00
N ASP A 192 7.20 -10.17 -2.49
CA ASP A 192 8.51 -10.71 -2.09
C ASP A 192 9.52 -10.74 -3.26
N TYR A 193 9.06 -10.76 -4.50
CA TYR A 193 9.90 -10.68 -5.70
C TYR A 193 10.15 -9.23 -6.16
N ALA A 194 9.46 -8.25 -5.60
CA ALA A 194 9.67 -6.85 -5.94
C ALA A 194 10.99 -6.33 -5.35
N GLN A 195 11.82 -5.75 -6.18
CA GLN A 195 13.15 -5.27 -5.81
C GLN A 195 13.18 -3.76 -5.61
N ALA A 196 12.52 -3.02 -6.51
CA ALA A 196 12.53 -1.56 -6.48
C ALA A 196 11.33 -0.97 -7.24
N ILE A 197 10.93 0.23 -6.82
CA ILE A 197 10.01 1.10 -7.56
C ILE A 197 10.79 2.34 -7.98
N ASP A 198 10.98 2.54 -9.28
CA ASP A 198 11.64 3.70 -9.85
C ASP A 198 10.59 4.72 -10.30
N LEU A 199 10.56 5.86 -9.61
CA LEU A 199 9.61 6.93 -9.89
C LEU A 199 9.97 7.70 -11.17
N GLY A 200 11.25 7.75 -11.54
CA GLY A 200 11.73 8.45 -12.72
C GLY A 200 11.37 7.75 -14.02
N THR A 201 11.58 6.44 -14.07
CA THR A 201 11.23 5.58 -15.21
C THR A 201 9.80 5.06 -15.16
N ARG A 202 9.12 5.20 -14.01
CA ARG A 202 7.81 4.61 -13.72
C ARG A 202 7.81 3.10 -13.93
N SER A 203 8.77 2.43 -13.29
CA SER A 203 8.96 0.99 -13.39
C SER A 203 8.99 0.35 -12.01
N ILE A 204 8.40 -0.84 -11.93
CA ILE A 204 8.49 -1.75 -10.78
C ILE A 204 9.37 -2.92 -11.24
N TYR A 205 10.52 -3.07 -10.59
CA TYR A 205 11.47 -4.14 -10.92
C TYR A 205 11.20 -5.37 -10.03
N VAL A 206 11.16 -6.54 -10.67
CA VAL A 206 10.99 -7.83 -9.98
C VAL A 206 12.13 -8.78 -10.32
N SER A 207 12.47 -9.67 -9.39
CA SER A 207 13.55 -10.68 -9.53
C SER A 207 13.12 -11.92 -10.35
N LEU A 208 12.06 -11.82 -11.13
CA LEU A 208 11.54 -12.91 -11.94
C LEU A 208 11.84 -12.70 -13.42
N PRO A 209 12.17 -13.76 -14.18
CA PRO A 209 12.25 -13.66 -15.63
C PRO A 209 10.90 -13.30 -16.26
N ALA A 210 10.90 -12.42 -17.26
CA ALA A 210 9.68 -11.97 -17.92
C ALA A 210 8.90 -13.13 -18.57
N ASP A 211 9.60 -14.09 -19.17
CA ASP A 211 9.00 -15.29 -19.76
C ASP A 211 8.41 -16.23 -18.71
N ALA A 212 8.96 -16.29 -17.50
CA ALA A 212 8.38 -17.05 -16.40
C ALA A 212 7.03 -16.47 -15.98
N VAL A 213 6.92 -15.14 -15.89
CA VAL A 213 5.64 -14.51 -15.54
C VAL A 213 4.61 -14.67 -16.66
N ALA A 214 5.03 -14.55 -17.92
CA ALA A 214 4.14 -14.74 -19.07
C ALA A 214 3.54 -16.15 -19.15
N ASN A 215 4.21 -17.16 -18.59
CA ASN A 215 3.77 -18.56 -18.55
C ASN A 215 3.22 -18.99 -17.19
N SER A 216 3.03 -18.06 -16.25
CA SER A 216 2.51 -18.34 -14.91
C SER A 216 1.02 -18.72 -14.95
N PRO A 217 0.50 -19.35 -13.87
CA PRO A 217 -0.94 -19.54 -13.72
C PRO A 217 -1.69 -18.20 -13.83
N ILE A 218 -2.67 -18.17 -14.75
CA ILE A 218 -3.43 -16.94 -15.04
C ILE A 218 -4.50 -16.73 -13.98
N LEU A 219 -4.59 -15.50 -13.46
CA LEU A 219 -5.70 -15.08 -12.61
C LEU A 219 -6.91 -14.77 -13.49
N SER A 220 -7.98 -15.56 -13.37
CA SER A 220 -9.27 -15.20 -13.95
C SER A 220 -9.83 -13.97 -13.22
N SER A 221 -10.28 -12.97 -13.95
CA SER A 221 -10.78 -11.70 -13.41
C SER A 221 -11.96 -11.84 -12.41
N ALA A 222 -12.59 -13.00 -12.35
CA ALA A 222 -13.73 -13.28 -11.47
C ALA A 222 -13.44 -14.33 -10.39
N ALA A 223 -12.25 -14.95 -10.38
CA ALA A 223 -11.93 -16.00 -9.43
C ALA A 223 -11.30 -15.40 -8.15
N PRO A 224 -11.77 -15.82 -6.98
CA PRO A 224 -11.10 -15.44 -5.73
C PRO A 224 -9.71 -16.07 -5.69
N ILE A 225 -8.77 -15.36 -5.03
CA ILE A 225 -7.46 -15.92 -4.74
C ILE A 225 -7.64 -16.94 -3.61
N THR A 226 -7.44 -18.21 -3.94
CA THR A 226 -7.58 -19.31 -2.99
C THR A 226 -6.21 -19.76 -2.48
N PRO A 227 -6.13 -20.41 -1.31
CA PRO A 227 -4.88 -20.97 -0.81
C PRO A 227 -4.20 -21.95 -1.78
N GLU A 228 -5.00 -22.67 -2.58
CA GLU A 228 -4.49 -23.59 -3.60
C GLU A 228 -3.83 -22.85 -4.75
N LEU A 229 -4.38 -21.70 -5.16
CA LEU A 229 -3.77 -20.83 -6.17
C LEU A 229 -2.47 -20.23 -5.63
N GLU A 230 -2.47 -19.73 -4.40
CA GLU A 230 -1.28 -19.19 -3.75
C GLU A 230 -0.16 -20.24 -3.66
N GLN A 231 -0.49 -21.47 -3.25
CA GLN A 231 0.48 -22.57 -3.22
C GLN A 231 1.00 -22.89 -4.63
N SER A 232 0.14 -22.97 -5.62
CA SER A 232 0.51 -23.24 -7.01
C SER A 232 1.45 -22.17 -7.58
N LEU A 233 1.18 -20.89 -7.29
CA LEU A 233 2.04 -19.77 -7.70
C LEU A 233 3.40 -19.84 -7.02
N ARG A 234 3.45 -20.10 -5.72
CA ARG A 234 4.69 -20.26 -4.97
C ARG A 234 5.54 -21.41 -5.55
N GLU A 235 4.95 -22.59 -5.71
CA GLU A 235 5.65 -23.75 -6.30
C GLU A 235 6.11 -23.49 -7.74
N TYR A 236 5.37 -22.63 -8.47
CA TYR A 236 5.75 -22.26 -9.82
C TYR A 236 6.96 -21.33 -9.83
N TYR A 237 6.96 -20.24 -9.06
CA TYR A 237 8.02 -19.24 -9.05
C TYR A 237 9.30 -19.71 -8.33
N ASP A 238 9.21 -20.59 -7.35
CA ASP A 238 10.37 -21.21 -6.66
C ASP A 238 11.37 -21.88 -7.62
N ARG A 239 10.95 -22.22 -8.84
CA ARG A 239 11.82 -22.82 -9.87
C ARG A 239 12.76 -21.80 -10.50
N TYR A 240 12.45 -20.50 -10.40
CA TYR A 240 13.17 -19.42 -11.03
C TYR A 240 14.00 -18.59 -10.05
N THR A 241 13.87 -18.83 -8.76
CA THR A 241 14.54 -18.07 -7.69
C THR A 241 15.72 -18.82 -7.06
N ARG A 242 16.23 -19.87 -7.71
CA ARG A 242 17.38 -20.69 -7.24
C ARG A 242 18.69 -20.27 -7.86
#